data_9d40fb6da39f73440a96442cc59c68a3
#
_entry.id   9d40fb6da39f73440a96442cc59c68a3
#
_cell.length_a   1.000
_cell.length_b   1.000
_cell.length_c   1.000
_cell.angle_alpha   90.00
_cell.angle_beta   90.00
_cell.angle_gamma   90.00
#
_symmetry.space_group_name_H-M   'P 1'
#
loop_
_entity.id
_entity.type
_entity.pdbx_description
1 polymer ?
#
loop_
_entity_poly.entity_id
_entity_poly.type
_entity_poly.pdbx_seq_one_letter_code
_entity_poly.pdbx_strand_id
1 'polypeptide(L)'
;MKLYIFYKGSTWLVVLTLLITLQVILRIPNLKADTFSEPLHPLPEVKLNPSKVELGKRLFHDQRLSGDNSVSCASCHNLKTGGVDRLRVSKGVRGAEGGINAPTVFNSGFNFSQFWDGRGEP
;
A
#
# COMPACT_ATOMS: atom_id res chain seq x y z
N MET A 1 34.18 -1.18 64.97
CA MET A 1 33.72 -2.51 64.58
C MET A 1 32.23 -2.60 64.18
N LYS A 2 31.54 -1.43 63.96
CA LYS A 2 30.13 -1.42 63.54
C LYS A 2 29.90 -1.13 62.02
N LEU A 3 30.90 -0.66 61.29
CA LEU A 3 30.78 -0.30 59.89
C LEU A 3 30.87 -1.50 58.92
N TYR A 4 31.49 -2.58 59.32
CA TYR A 4 31.72 -3.77 58.47
C TYR A 4 30.49 -4.70 58.32
N ILE A 5 29.54 -4.60 59.27
CA ILE A 5 28.33 -5.41 59.23
C ILE A 5 27.28 -4.85 58.27
N PHE A 6 27.24 -3.52 58.08
CA PHE A 6 26.31 -2.86 57.15
C PHE A 6 26.67 -3.16 55.68
N TYR A 7 27.93 -3.32 55.36
CA TYR A 7 28.38 -3.57 53.99
C TYR A 7 28.10 -4.99 53.52
N LYS A 8 28.13 -5.99 54.40
CA LYS A 8 27.83 -7.37 54.06
C LYS A 8 26.33 -7.59 53.76
N GLY A 9 25.42 -6.88 54.41
CA GLY A 9 23.98 -6.98 54.15
C GLY A 9 23.58 -6.38 52.81
N SER A 10 24.22 -5.25 52.40
CA SER A 10 23.96 -4.58 51.15
C SER A 10 24.39 -5.42 49.92
N THR A 11 25.52 -6.09 50.00
CA THR A 11 25.99 -6.91 48.86
C THR A 11 25.11 -8.15 48.61
N TRP A 12 24.58 -8.75 49.65
CA TRP A 12 23.65 -9.89 49.51
C TRP A 12 22.33 -9.46 48.88
N LEU A 13 21.80 -8.31 49.21
CA LEU A 13 20.59 -7.76 48.62
C LEU A 13 20.80 -7.46 47.12
N VAL A 14 21.93 -6.91 46.74
CA VAL A 14 22.26 -6.63 45.32
C VAL A 14 22.39 -7.97 44.54
N VAL A 15 23.06 -8.96 45.09
CA VAL A 15 23.18 -10.27 44.44
C VAL A 15 21.82 -10.95 44.30
N LEU A 16 20.97 -10.89 45.33
CA LEU A 16 19.64 -11.47 45.29
C LEU A 16 18.75 -10.77 44.22
N THR A 17 18.81 -9.45 44.14
CA THR A 17 18.05 -8.73 43.11
C THR A 17 18.53 -9.05 41.69
N LEU A 18 19.84 -9.17 41.47
CA LEU A 18 20.41 -9.58 40.20
C LEU A 18 19.98 -11.00 39.78
N LEU A 19 19.95 -11.91 40.73
CA LEU A 19 19.50 -13.29 40.48
C LEU A 19 18.00 -13.33 40.12
N ILE A 20 17.18 -12.56 40.82
CA ILE A 20 15.74 -12.50 40.55
C ILE A 20 15.49 -11.85 39.14
N THR A 21 16.21 -10.77 38.84
CA THR A 21 16.05 -10.10 37.50
C THR A 21 16.51 -11.04 36.38
N LEU A 22 17.62 -11.78 36.58
CA LEU A 22 18.08 -12.74 35.60
C LEU A 22 17.05 -13.87 35.39
N GLN A 23 16.44 -14.38 36.47
CA GLN A 23 15.40 -15.39 36.36
C GLN A 23 14.15 -14.89 35.65
N VAL A 24 13.76 -13.64 35.89
CA VAL A 24 12.62 -13.01 35.19
C VAL A 24 12.92 -12.88 33.70
N ILE A 25 14.13 -12.42 33.33
CA ILE A 25 14.54 -12.29 31.92
C ILE A 25 14.56 -13.66 31.24
N LEU A 26 15.06 -14.70 31.89
CA LEU A 26 15.11 -16.06 31.34
C LEU A 26 13.72 -16.72 31.22
N ARG A 27 12.72 -16.18 31.94
CA ARG A 27 11.32 -16.67 31.90
C ARG A 27 10.43 -15.88 30.94
N ILE A 28 10.93 -14.79 30.35
CA ILE A 28 10.18 -14.11 29.28
C ILE A 28 10.06 -15.09 28.10
N PRO A 29 8.87 -15.60 27.80
CA PRO A 29 8.72 -16.44 26.63
C PRO A 29 9.18 -15.63 25.43
N ASN A 30 10.02 -16.24 24.58
CA ASN A 30 10.31 -15.65 23.28
C ASN A 30 8.96 -15.35 22.63
N LEU A 31 8.57 -14.07 22.65
CA LEU A 31 7.46 -13.61 21.81
C LEU A 31 7.94 -13.92 20.38
N LYS A 32 7.55 -15.10 19.87
CA LYS A 32 7.54 -15.27 18.41
C LYS A 32 6.63 -14.16 17.93
N ALA A 33 7.21 -13.18 17.25
CA ALA A 33 6.40 -12.31 16.44
C ALA A 33 5.55 -13.26 15.59
N ASP A 34 4.26 -13.33 15.87
CA ASP A 34 3.33 -13.96 14.96
C ASP A 34 3.66 -13.37 13.61
N THR A 35 4.09 -14.21 12.69
CA THR A 35 4.21 -13.81 11.30
C THR A 35 2.80 -13.38 10.95
N PHE A 36 2.56 -12.07 11.03
CA PHE A 36 1.31 -11.48 10.62
C PHE A 36 1.15 -11.96 9.17
N SER A 37 0.25 -12.91 8.98
CA SER A 37 -0.17 -13.29 7.64
C SER A 37 -0.79 -12.03 7.07
N GLU A 38 -0.01 -11.28 6.28
CA GLU A 38 -0.52 -10.08 5.65
C GLU A 38 -1.78 -10.45 4.87
N PRO A 39 -2.90 -9.77 5.12
CA PRO A 39 -4.15 -10.08 4.40
C PRO A 39 -4.05 -9.73 2.92
N LEU A 40 -2.96 -9.07 2.51
CA LEU A 40 -2.69 -8.69 1.13
C LEU A 40 -1.77 -9.73 0.48
N HIS A 41 -2.33 -10.50 -0.42
CA HIS A 41 -1.54 -11.39 -1.25
C HIS A 41 -0.99 -10.64 -2.47
N PRO A 42 0.22 -10.98 -2.95
CA PRO A 42 0.71 -10.47 -4.23
C PRO A 42 -0.31 -10.72 -5.34
N LEU A 43 -0.45 -9.75 -6.24
CA LEU A 43 -1.32 -9.93 -7.41
C LEU A 43 -0.83 -11.13 -8.23
N PRO A 44 -1.75 -11.95 -8.76
CA PRO A 44 -1.39 -13.09 -9.59
C PRO A 44 -0.70 -12.62 -10.87
N GLU A 45 0.27 -13.41 -11.35
CA GLU A 45 0.87 -13.18 -12.64
C GLU A 45 -0.16 -13.42 -13.75
N VAL A 46 -0.36 -12.42 -14.61
CA VAL A 46 -1.29 -12.50 -15.74
C VAL A 46 -0.49 -12.65 -17.02
N LYS A 47 -0.71 -13.75 -17.74
CA LYS A 47 -0.16 -13.94 -19.08
C LYS A 47 -0.95 -13.11 -20.09
N LEU A 48 -0.35 -12.03 -20.55
CA LEU A 48 -0.95 -11.12 -21.52
C LEU A 48 -0.53 -11.48 -22.95
N ASN A 49 -1.44 -11.28 -23.92
CA ASN A 49 -1.10 -11.38 -25.32
C ASN A 49 -0.34 -10.12 -25.77
N PRO A 50 0.91 -10.21 -26.24
CA PRO A 50 1.74 -9.03 -26.55
C PRO A 50 1.10 -8.11 -27.61
N SER A 51 0.43 -8.67 -28.62
CA SER A 51 -0.22 -7.88 -29.67
C SER A 51 -1.41 -7.09 -29.13
N LYS A 52 -2.19 -7.65 -28.19
CA LYS A 52 -3.27 -6.94 -27.51
C LYS A 52 -2.74 -5.85 -26.60
N VAL A 53 -1.63 -6.09 -25.91
CA VAL A 53 -0.97 -5.07 -25.06
C VAL A 53 -0.52 -3.88 -25.91
N GLU A 54 0.13 -4.13 -27.03
CA GLU A 54 0.59 -3.06 -27.92
C GLU A 54 -0.59 -2.28 -28.53
N LEU A 55 -1.67 -2.96 -28.94
CA LEU A 55 -2.89 -2.30 -29.39
C LEU A 55 -3.50 -1.45 -28.27
N GLY A 56 -3.64 -2.00 -27.07
CA GLY A 56 -4.17 -1.27 -25.91
C GLY A 56 -3.37 -0.02 -25.60
N LYS A 57 -2.02 -0.13 -25.65
CA LYS A 57 -1.14 1.02 -25.47
C LYS A 57 -1.39 2.13 -26.50
N ARG A 58 -1.56 1.79 -27.77
CA ARG A 58 -1.90 2.76 -28.83
C ARG A 58 -3.25 3.40 -28.59
N LEU A 59 -4.28 2.60 -28.31
CA LEU A 59 -5.63 3.09 -28.03
C LEU A 59 -5.67 4.02 -26.81
N PHE A 60 -4.94 3.68 -25.75
CA PHE A 60 -4.88 4.48 -24.53
C PHE A 60 -4.40 5.93 -24.76
N HIS A 61 -3.56 6.15 -25.76
CA HIS A 61 -3.02 7.46 -26.12
C HIS A 61 -3.72 8.08 -27.35
N ASP A 62 -4.69 7.40 -27.96
CA ASP A 62 -5.31 7.82 -29.20
C ASP A 62 -6.45 8.80 -28.96
N GLN A 63 -6.24 10.06 -29.31
CA GLN A 63 -7.24 11.12 -29.18
C GLN A 63 -8.44 10.97 -30.14
N ARG A 64 -8.28 10.19 -31.23
CA ARG A 64 -9.38 9.93 -32.19
C ARG A 64 -10.53 9.14 -31.54
N LEU A 65 -10.36 8.59 -30.37
CA LEU A 65 -11.43 7.94 -29.60
C LEU A 65 -12.35 8.93 -28.90
N SER A 66 -12.00 10.23 -28.87
CA SER A 66 -12.86 11.26 -28.31
C SER A 66 -13.67 11.98 -29.43
N GLY A 67 -14.80 12.55 -29.04
CA GLY A 67 -15.75 13.13 -30.01
C GLY A 67 -15.23 14.32 -30.83
N ASP A 68 -14.16 14.98 -30.40
CA ASP A 68 -13.52 16.09 -31.07
C ASP A 68 -12.02 15.92 -31.29
N ASN A 69 -11.48 14.72 -31.05
CA ASN A 69 -10.07 14.38 -31.13
C ASN A 69 -9.16 15.19 -30.17
N SER A 70 -9.68 15.69 -29.06
CA SER A 70 -8.94 16.55 -28.13
C SER A 70 -8.36 15.81 -26.92
N VAL A 71 -8.99 14.72 -26.50
CA VAL A 71 -8.59 13.97 -25.30
C VAL A 71 -8.42 12.48 -25.59
N SER A 72 -7.53 11.83 -24.85
CA SER A 72 -7.35 10.39 -24.83
C SER A 72 -7.55 9.86 -23.41
N CYS A 73 -7.52 8.54 -23.21
CA CYS A 73 -7.51 7.99 -21.86
C CYS A 73 -6.33 8.53 -21.03
N ALA A 74 -5.14 8.66 -21.64
CA ALA A 74 -3.96 9.20 -21.01
C ALA A 74 -4.08 10.66 -20.57
N SER A 75 -5.05 11.43 -21.07
CA SER A 75 -5.29 12.82 -20.66
C SER A 75 -5.73 12.91 -19.20
N CYS A 76 -6.58 11.97 -18.75
CA CYS A 76 -7.05 11.90 -17.37
C CYS A 76 -6.29 10.82 -16.55
N HIS A 77 -5.72 9.81 -17.20
CA HIS A 77 -5.04 8.71 -16.57
C HIS A 77 -3.53 8.72 -16.89
N ASN A 78 -2.86 9.80 -16.51
CA ASN A 78 -1.44 9.98 -16.81
C ASN A 78 -0.57 9.00 -16.03
N LEU A 79 0.08 8.08 -16.73
CA LEU A 79 0.92 7.03 -16.12
C LEU A 79 2.12 7.57 -15.33
N LYS A 80 2.61 8.78 -15.66
CA LYS A 80 3.71 9.43 -14.94
C LYS A 80 3.29 10.01 -13.58
N THR A 81 2.00 10.17 -13.37
CA THR A 81 1.43 10.74 -12.13
C THR A 81 0.61 9.74 -11.32
N GLY A 82 0.86 8.45 -11.53
CA GLY A 82 0.15 7.39 -10.82
C GLY A 82 -1.16 6.96 -11.50
N GLY A 83 -1.31 7.22 -12.81
CA GLY A 83 -2.52 6.87 -13.56
C GLY A 83 -3.70 7.79 -13.29
N VAL A 84 -3.43 9.03 -12.84
CA VAL A 84 -4.43 10.06 -12.49
C VAL A 84 -4.03 11.44 -13.05
N ASP A 85 -4.97 12.37 -13.18
CA ASP A 85 -4.72 13.76 -13.60
C ASP A 85 -4.43 14.71 -12.42
N ARG A 86 -4.62 14.27 -11.18
CA ARG A 86 -4.48 15.06 -9.95
C ARG A 86 -5.45 16.25 -9.84
N LEU A 87 -6.52 16.25 -10.60
CA LEU A 87 -7.55 17.25 -10.53
C LEU A 87 -8.65 16.81 -9.56
N ARG A 88 -9.34 17.77 -8.97
CA ARG A 88 -10.55 17.51 -8.16
C ARG A 88 -11.64 16.83 -8.97
N VAL A 89 -11.80 17.29 -10.22
CA VAL A 89 -12.66 16.69 -11.24
C VAL A 89 -11.90 16.71 -12.57
N SER A 90 -12.00 15.62 -13.32
CA SER A 90 -11.35 15.53 -14.64
C SER A 90 -12.06 16.40 -15.67
N LYS A 91 -11.29 16.84 -16.68
CA LYS A 91 -11.82 17.62 -17.80
C LYS A 91 -11.83 16.80 -19.08
N GLY A 92 -12.99 16.67 -19.67
CA GLY A 92 -13.23 15.95 -20.92
C GLY A 92 -13.25 16.87 -22.16
N VAL A 93 -13.89 16.35 -23.18
CA VAL A 93 -14.08 17.04 -24.47
C VAL A 93 -14.62 18.46 -24.27
N ARG A 94 -14.04 19.45 -24.97
CA ARG A 94 -14.38 20.88 -24.86
C ARG A 94 -14.29 21.44 -23.44
N GLY A 95 -13.47 20.83 -22.58
CA GLY A 95 -13.30 21.26 -21.19
C GLY A 95 -14.49 20.93 -20.28
N ALA A 96 -15.38 20.03 -20.69
CA ALA A 96 -16.48 19.57 -19.85
C ALA A 96 -15.95 18.96 -18.57
N GLU A 97 -16.46 19.40 -17.42
CA GLU A 97 -16.03 18.87 -16.12
C GLU A 97 -16.80 17.59 -15.77
N GLY A 98 -16.07 16.59 -15.32
CA GLY A 98 -16.63 15.38 -14.75
C GLY A 98 -17.24 15.64 -13.37
N GLY A 99 -18.00 14.68 -12.86
CA GLY A 99 -18.57 14.75 -11.51
C GLY A 99 -17.58 14.38 -10.41
N ILE A 100 -16.44 13.75 -10.75
CA ILE A 100 -15.50 13.17 -9.81
C ILE A 100 -14.10 13.14 -10.41
N ASN A 101 -13.07 12.95 -9.57
CA ASN A 101 -11.69 12.78 -10.01
C ASN A 101 -11.47 11.44 -10.73
N ALA A 102 -10.45 11.39 -11.59
CA ALA A 102 -10.02 10.14 -12.23
C ALA A 102 -9.37 9.21 -11.19
N PRO A 103 -9.85 7.96 -11.01
CA PRO A 103 -9.14 6.97 -10.22
C PRO A 103 -7.89 6.49 -10.96
N THR A 104 -6.96 5.87 -10.25
CA THR A 104 -5.82 5.23 -10.91
C THR A 104 -6.27 4.11 -11.84
N VAL A 105 -5.57 3.96 -12.95
CA VAL A 105 -5.75 2.82 -13.86
C VAL A 105 -4.78 1.68 -13.57
N PHE A 106 -3.83 1.88 -12.65
CA PHE A 106 -2.90 0.82 -12.29
C PHE A 106 -3.65 -0.32 -11.59
N ASN A 107 -3.39 -1.53 -12.07
CA ASN A 107 -4.02 -2.74 -11.57
C ASN A 107 -5.56 -2.76 -11.63
N SER A 108 -6.18 -1.85 -12.38
CA SER A 108 -7.65 -1.75 -12.47
C SER A 108 -8.33 -3.02 -12.97
N GLY A 109 -7.63 -3.87 -13.73
CA GLY A 109 -8.13 -5.19 -14.16
C GLY A 109 -8.34 -6.21 -13.03
N PHE A 110 -7.88 -5.91 -11.81
CA PHE A 110 -8.12 -6.74 -10.62
C PHE A 110 -9.22 -6.17 -9.72
N ASN A 111 -9.81 -5.02 -10.06
CA ASN A 111 -10.92 -4.48 -9.32
C ASN A 111 -12.15 -5.36 -9.53
N PHE A 112 -12.88 -5.62 -8.45
CA PHE A 112 -14.15 -6.38 -8.51
C PHE A 112 -15.28 -5.57 -9.17
N SER A 113 -15.11 -4.26 -9.35
CA SER A 113 -16.04 -3.35 -9.99
C SER A 113 -15.28 -2.12 -10.50
N GLN A 114 -15.77 -1.51 -11.58
CA GLN A 114 -15.18 -0.32 -12.18
C GLN A 114 -15.98 0.92 -11.81
N PHE A 115 -15.35 2.10 -11.91
CA PHE A 115 -15.82 3.39 -11.44
C PHE A 115 -15.98 3.49 -9.92
N TRP A 116 -16.00 4.72 -9.39
CA TRP A 116 -16.11 4.98 -7.94
C TRP A 116 -17.44 4.48 -7.34
N ASP A 117 -18.50 4.45 -8.13
CA ASP A 117 -19.83 4.00 -7.73
C ASP A 117 -20.09 2.52 -8.07
N GLY A 118 -19.12 1.82 -8.64
CA GLY A 118 -19.22 0.40 -8.95
C GLY A 118 -20.20 0.07 -10.09
N ARG A 119 -20.58 1.02 -10.93
CA ARG A 119 -21.55 0.79 -12.00
C ARG A 119 -21.03 -0.01 -13.19
N GLY A 120 -19.72 -0.19 -13.29
CA GLY A 120 -19.07 -0.98 -14.34
C GLY A 120 -18.71 -2.36 -13.83
N GLU A 121 -19.00 -3.38 -14.65
CA GLU A 121 -18.51 -4.74 -14.41
C GLU A 121 -17.00 -4.82 -14.69
N PRO A 122 -16.31 -5.83 -14.10
CA PRO A 122 -14.88 -6.07 -14.32
C PRO A 122 -14.51 -6.37 -15.77
#